data_6cffcb79320f9cf5a9621e49fb188895
#
_entry.id   6cffcb79320f9cf5a9621e49fb188895
#
_cell.length_a   1.000
_cell.length_b   1.000
_cell.length_c   1.000
_cell.angle_alpha   90.00
_cell.angle_beta   90.00
_cell.angle_gamma   90.00
#
_symmetry.space_group_name_H-M   'P 1'
#
loop_
_entity.id
_entity.type
_entity.pdbx_description
1 polymer ?
#
loop_
_entity_poly.entity_id
_entity_poly.type
_entity_poly.pdbx_seq_one_letter_code
_entity_poly.pdbx_strand_id
1 'polypeptide(L)'
;MTNEAATPPQLTVPRPDEATPADEMTMARGWLTHLRESAIFKLDDLDDDQLRWRPTSEANSLGSIVVHLGYAERQWIRAVFAGEQMDMSWRRDMFRIPDGWSTNDVIAFYRNEIAACDAVLDAATSYDIPSAAPIRPTTLRWIVFHLIEEIARHVGHMDITRELLDGRTGR
;
A
#
# COMPACT_ATOMS: atom_id res chain seq x y z
N MET A 1 12.80 -26.84 -29.74
CA MET A 1 12.38 -25.44 -29.53
C MET A 1 12.51 -25.20 -28.05
N THR A 2 13.58 -24.53 -27.65
CA THR A 2 13.80 -24.15 -26.24
C THR A 2 12.83 -23.02 -25.90
N ASN A 3 11.91 -23.32 -25.01
CA ASN A 3 10.99 -22.33 -24.46
C ASN A 3 11.83 -21.39 -23.56
N GLU A 4 12.23 -20.26 -24.09
CA GLU A 4 12.92 -19.23 -23.33
C GLU A 4 11.86 -18.65 -22.38
N ALA A 5 11.93 -19.06 -21.12
CA ALA A 5 11.05 -18.51 -20.10
C ALA A 5 11.33 -17.01 -20.02
N ALA A 6 10.31 -16.20 -20.33
CA ALA A 6 10.41 -14.75 -20.22
C ALA A 6 10.86 -14.39 -18.78
N THR A 7 11.91 -13.57 -18.69
CA THR A 7 12.35 -13.06 -17.38
C THR A 7 11.19 -12.33 -16.73
N PRO A 8 10.78 -12.69 -15.50
CA PRO A 8 9.66 -12.04 -14.85
C PRO A 8 9.96 -10.53 -14.69
N PRO A 9 8.95 -9.67 -14.76
CA PRO A 9 9.13 -8.24 -14.55
C PRO A 9 9.76 -7.98 -13.18
N GLN A 10 10.75 -7.08 -13.13
CA GLN A 10 11.42 -6.72 -11.89
C GLN A 10 10.80 -5.43 -11.34
N LEU A 11 10.63 -5.37 -10.02
CA LEU A 11 10.22 -4.15 -9.34
C LEU A 11 11.27 -3.06 -9.60
N THR A 12 10.83 -1.94 -10.17
CA THR A 12 11.71 -0.84 -10.59
C THR A 12 12.08 0.11 -9.45
N VAL A 13 11.34 0.07 -8.33
CA VAL A 13 11.62 0.92 -7.16
C VAL A 13 12.61 0.20 -6.25
N PRO A 14 13.84 0.69 -6.13
CA PRO A 14 14.84 0.07 -5.26
C PRO A 14 14.45 0.22 -3.79
N ARG A 15 14.99 -0.67 -2.95
CA ARG A 15 15.00 -0.46 -1.50
C ARG A 15 15.87 0.75 -1.18
N PRO A 16 15.62 1.43 -0.03
CA PRO A 16 16.57 2.42 0.46
C PRO A 16 17.98 1.80 0.54
N ASP A 17 18.97 2.56 0.07
CA ASP A 17 20.36 2.10 0.03
C ASP A 17 20.91 1.95 1.46
N GLU A 18 21.47 0.78 1.76
CA GLU A 18 22.06 0.47 3.06
C GLU A 18 23.34 1.27 3.33
N ALA A 19 24.06 1.64 2.28
CA ALA A 19 25.35 2.33 2.37
C ALA A 19 25.23 3.86 2.46
N THR A 20 24.09 4.43 2.04
CA THR A 20 23.89 5.88 2.05
C THR A 20 23.31 6.32 3.39
N PRO A 21 24.06 7.09 4.21
CA PRO A 21 23.52 7.66 5.43
C PRO A 21 22.31 8.54 5.13
N ALA A 22 21.20 8.30 5.83
CA ALA A 22 19.99 9.08 5.75
C ALA A 22 19.44 9.34 7.13
N ASP A 23 18.78 10.49 7.30
CA ASP A 23 18.00 10.73 8.52
C ASP A 23 16.78 9.79 8.58
N GLU A 24 16.17 9.72 9.77
CA GLU A 24 15.03 8.82 10.01
C GLU A 24 13.84 9.08 9.06
N MET A 25 13.54 10.35 8.78
CA MET A 25 12.41 10.71 7.91
C MET A 25 12.67 10.24 6.49
N THR A 26 13.85 10.49 5.96
CA THR A 26 14.26 10.05 4.62
C THR A 26 14.24 8.53 4.51
N MET A 27 14.80 7.83 5.51
CA MET A 27 14.82 6.36 5.50
C MET A 27 13.41 5.77 5.58
N ALA A 28 12.57 6.25 6.48
CA ALA A 28 11.21 5.76 6.63
C ALA A 28 10.35 6.05 5.39
N ARG A 29 10.51 7.23 4.76
CA ARG A 29 9.83 7.56 3.49
C ARG A 29 10.28 6.66 2.34
N GLY A 30 11.56 6.33 2.29
CA GLY A 30 12.11 5.40 1.32
C GLY A 30 11.50 4.00 1.45
N TRP A 31 11.41 3.47 2.67
CA TRP A 31 10.75 2.18 2.93
C TRP A 31 9.25 2.21 2.61
N LEU A 32 8.55 3.27 3.00
CA LEU A 32 7.13 3.43 2.69
C LEU A 32 6.89 3.43 1.17
N THR A 33 7.69 4.17 0.41
CA THR A 33 7.62 4.21 -1.07
C THR A 33 7.89 2.83 -1.67
N HIS A 34 8.95 2.13 -1.21
CA HIS A 34 9.27 0.79 -1.69
C HIS A 34 8.12 -0.20 -1.47
N LEU A 35 7.51 -0.19 -0.30
CA LEU A 35 6.41 -1.10 0.04
C LEU A 35 5.13 -0.80 -0.76
N ARG A 36 4.81 0.48 -0.96
CA ARG A 36 3.68 0.92 -1.81
C ARG A 36 3.83 0.43 -3.25
N GLU A 37 5.01 0.64 -3.84
CA GLU A 37 5.28 0.15 -5.20
C GLU A 37 5.33 -1.38 -5.26
N SER A 38 5.79 -2.04 -4.21
CA SER A 38 5.72 -3.50 -4.10
C SER A 38 4.27 -3.98 -4.14
N ALA A 39 3.36 -3.34 -3.42
CA ALA A 39 1.93 -3.70 -3.44
C ALA A 39 1.32 -3.49 -4.83
N ILE A 40 1.61 -2.37 -5.50
CA ILE A 40 1.13 -2.10 -6.86
C ILE A 40 1.69 -3.13 -7.85
N PHE A 41 2.97 -3.46 -7.75
CA PHE A 41 3.62 -4.46 -8.61
C PHE A 41 2.96 -5.85 -8.54
N LYS A 42 2.34 -6.20 -7.38
CA LYS A 42 1.60 -7.47 -7.26
C LYS A 42 0.30 -7.49 -8.08
N LEU A 43 -0.16 -6.35 -8.59
CA LEU A 43 -1.31 -6.28 -9.49
C LEU A 43 -0.90 -6.27 -10.98
N ASP A 44 0.40 -6.25 -11.27
CA ASP A 44 0.90 -6.18 -12.64
C ASP A 44 0.44 -7.38 -13.46
N ASP A 45 -0.03 -7.12 -14.69
CA ASP A 45 -0.57 -8.11 -15.63
C ASP A 45 -1.79 -8.91 -15.14
N LEU A 46 -2.48 -8.49 -14.09
CA LEU A 46 -3.72 -9.13 -13.66
C LEU A 46 -4.91 -8.62 -14.47
N ASP A 47 -5.73 -9.55 -14.95
CA ASP A 47 -7.08 -9.23 -15.40
C ASP A 47 -8.05 -9.03 -14.21
N ASP A 48 -9.29 -8.62 -14.50
CA ASP A 48 -10.27 -8.28 -13.46
C ASP A 48 -10.78 -9.48 -12.67
N ASP A 49 -10.74 -10.69 -13.24
CA ASP A 49 -11.11 -11.93 -12.55
C ASP A 49 -9.98 -12.35 -11.59
N GLN A 50 -8.73 -12.29 -12.05
CA GLN A 50 -7.54 -12.56 -11.24
C GLN A 50 -7.39 -11.55 -10.09
N LEU A 51 -7.71 -10.26 -10.33
CA LEU A 51 -7.73 -9.22 -9.30
C LEU A 51 -8.63 -9.60 -8.11
N ARG A 52 -9.75 -10.28 -8.38
CA ARG A 52 -10.78 -10.67 -7.40
C ARG A 52 -10.63 -12.07 -6.88
N TRP A 53 -9.73 -12.86 -7.48
CA TRP A 53 -9.52 -14.23 -7.07
C TRP A 53 -9.05 -14.33 -5.61
N ARG A 54 -9.55 -15.35 -4.89
CA ARG A 54 -9.24 -15.61 -3.49
C ARG A 54 -8.76 -17.04 -3.32
N PRO A 55 -7.67 -17.29 -2.58
CA PRO A 55 -7.22 -18.67 -2.31
C PRO A 55 -8.23 -19.49 -1.53
N THR A 56 -9.04 -18.86 -0.68
CA THR A 56 -10.16 -19.45 0.07
C THR A 56 -11.32 -18.46 0.17
N SER A 57 -12.50 -18.91 0.58
CA SER A 57 -13.67 -18.03 0.76
C SER A 57 -13.42 -16.89 1.76
N GLU A 58 -12.58 -17.14 2.77
CA GLU A 58 -12.29 -16.17 3.84
C GLU A 58 -11.07 -15.30 3.56
N ALA A 59 -10.26 -15.64 2.53
CA ALA A 59 -9.08 -14.88 2.18
C ALA A 59 -9.44 -13.58 1.45
N ASN A 60 -8.57 -12.58 1.55
CA ASN A 60 -8.64 -11.37 0.75
C ASN A 60 -8.01 -11.60 -0.63
N SER A 61 -8.58 -10.98 -1.67
CA SER A 61 -7.98 -10.95 -3.00
C SER A 61 -6.87 -9.89 -3.06
N LEU A 62 -6.00 -9.98 -4.07
CA LEU A 62 -4.94 -8.98 -4.31
C LEU A 62 -5.51 -7.57 -4.42
N GLY A 63 -6.56 -7.37 -5.22
CA GLY A 63 -7.20 -6.07 -5.37
C GLY A 63 -7.86 -5.55 -4.09
N SER A 64 -8.48 -6.44 -3.29
CA SER A 64 -9.10 -6.04 -2.03
C SER A 64 -8.07 -5.58 -0.99
N ILE A 65 -6.88 -6.17 -0.99
CA ILE A 65 -5.77 -5.73 -0.14
C ILE A 65 -5.29 -4.33 -0.57
N VAL A 66 -5.11 -4.07 -1.88
CA VAL A 66 -4.67 -2.75 -2.35
C VAL A 66 -5.71 -1.65 -2.06
N VAL A 67 -7.01 -1.95 -2.18
CA VAL A 67 -8.08 -1.03 -1.75
C VAL A 67 -7.98 -0.73 -0.26
N HIS A 68 -7.76 -1.77 0.55
CA HIS A 68 -7.56 -1.61 1.99
C HIS A 68 -6.35 -0.72 2.32
N LEU A 69 -5.21 -0.92 1.65
CA LEU A 69 -4.01 -0.11 1.86
C LEU A 69 -4.26 1.37 1.56
N GLY A 70 -4.98 1.69 0.48
CA GLY A 70 -5.37 3.06 0.17
C GLY A 70 -6.24 3.68 1.27
N TYR A 71 -7.22 2.94 1.79
CA TYR A 71 -8.03 3.40 2.91
C TYR A 71 -7.27 3.50 4.23
N ALA A 72 -6.32 2.61 4.50
CA ALA A 72 -5.48 2.67 5.68
C ALA A 72 -4.62 3.95 5.69
N GLU A 73 -3.99 4.28 4.58
CA GLU A 73 -3.21 5.52 4.44
C GLU A 73 -4.08 6.77 4.56
N ARG A 74 -5.22 6.81 3.87
CA ARG A 74 -6.22 7.89 4.02
C ARG A 74 -6.62 8.08 5.48
N GLN A 75 -6.92 6.99 6.19
CA GLN A 75 -7.30 7.05 7.59
C GLN A 75 -6.19 7.61 8.47
N TRP A 76 -4.98 7.07 8.36
CA TRP A 76 -3.93 7.40 9.29
C TRP A 76 -3.26 8.74 9.01
N ILE A 77 -2.95 9.04 7.75
CA ILE A 77 -2.24 10.27 7.38
C ILE A 77 -3.22 11.43 7.27
N ARG A 78 -4.31 11.28 6.51
CA ARG A 78 -5.19 12.40 6.21
C ARG A 78 -6.20 12.65 7.34
N ALA A 79 -6.94 11.62 7.78
CA ALA A 79 -7.96 11.84 8.80
C ALA A 79 -7.38 11.95 10.21
N VAL A 80 -6.48 11.06 10.62
CA VAL A 80 -5.94 11.05 12.00
C VAL A 80 -4.85 12.10 12.18
N PHE A 81 -3.82 12.09 11.32
CA PHE A 81 -2.70 13.02 11.50
C PHE A 81 -3.08 14.44 11.08
N ALA A 82 -3.55 14.65 9.85
CA ALA A 82 -3.87 15.99 9.36
C ALA A 82 -5.22 16.55 9.86
N GLY A 83 -6.10 15.70 10.42
CA GLY A 83 -7.42 16.12 10.89
C GLY A 83 -8.40 16.45 9.77
N GLU A 84 -8.16 15.93 8.57
CA GLU A 84 -9.00 16.18 7.40
C GLU A 84 -10.42 15.62 7.64
N GLN A 85 -11.42 16.48 7.44
CA GLN A 85 -12.81 16.08 7.55
C GLN A 85 -13.25 15.40 6.26
N MET A 86 -13.68 14.14 6.37
CA MET A 86 -14.10 13.34 5.22
C MET A 86 -15.22 12.37 5.57
N ASP A 87 -15.95 11.93 4.56
CA ASP A 87 -16.87 10.81 4.73
C ASP A 87 -16.09 9.55 5.08
N MET A 88 -16.48 8.90 6.16
CA MET A 88 -15.83 7.68 6.70
C MET A 88 -16.69 6.43 6.43
N SER A 89 -17.66 6.48 5.53
CA SER A 89 -18.56 5.36 5.22
C SER A 89 -17.79 4.12 4.70
N TRP A 90 -16.67 4.34 3.98
CA TRP A 90 -15.79 3.29 3.47
C TRP A 90 -15.18 2.39 4.57
N ARG A 91 -15.15 2.82 5.83
CA ARG A 91 -14.59 2.02 6.95
C ARG A 91 -15.32 0.70 7.19
N ARG A 92 -16.57 0.58 6.72
CA ARG A 92 -17.36 -0.64 6.86
C ARG A 92 -16.90 -1.76 5.92
N ASP A 93 -16.34 -1.37 4.79
CA ASP A 93 -16.01 -2.28 3.68
C ASP A 93 -14.59 -2.04 3.14
N MET A 94 -13.61 -1.85 4.05
CA MET A 94 -12.22 -1.48 3.68
C MET A 94 -11.53 -2.47 2.75
N PHE A 95 -12.00 -3.72 2.70
CA PHE A 95 -11.47 -4.77 1.80
C PHE A 95 -12.37 -5.05 0.60
N ARG A 96 -13.35 -4.20 0.35
CA ARG A 96 -14.25 -4.39 -0.80
C ARG A 96 -13.74 -3.59 -2.00
N ILE A 97 -13.53 -4.28 -3.11
CA ILE A 97 -13.34 -3.63 -4.40
C ILE A 97 -14.70 -3.08 -4.83
N PRO A 98 -14.87 -1.77 -5.11
CA PRO A 98 -16.12 -1.23 -5.61
C PRO A 98 -16.60 -1.95 -6.87
N ASP A 99 -17.93 -2.03 -7.04
CA ASP A 99 -18.51 -2.68 -8.18
C ASP A 99 -18.12 -1.95 -9.49
N GLY A 100 -17.76 -2.71 -10.52
CA GLY A 100 -17.33 -2.17 -11.82
C GLY A 100 -15.88 -1.67 -11.89
N TRP A 101 -15.12 -1.68 -10.80
CA TRP A 101 -13.70 -1.30 -10.87
C TRP A 101 -12.87 -2.39 -11.55
N SER A 102 -12.08 -1.97 -12.52
CA SER A 102 -11.01 -2.76 -13.14
C SER A 102 -9.73 -2.77 -12.31
N THR A 103 -8.75 -3.57 -12.72
CA THR A 103 -7.40 -3.56 -12.14
C THR A 103 -6.78 -2.16 -12.21
N ASN A 104 -6.95 -1.46 -13.33
CA ASN A 104 -6.45 -0.10 -13.50
C ASN A 104 -7.13 0.91 -12.55
N ASP A 105 -8.42 0.75 -12.27
CA ASP A 105 -9.13 1.62 -11.33
C ASP A 105 -8.62 1.44 -9.90
N VAL A 106 -8.33 0.21 -9.48
CA VAL A 106 -7.73 -0.09 -8.17
C VAL A 106 -6.33 0.53 -8.04
N ILE A 107 -5.50 0.38 -9.06
CA ILE A 107 -4.16 0.98 -9.09
C ILE A 107 -4.26 2.52 -9.05
N ALA A 108 -5.13 3.11 -9.87
CA ALA A 108 -5.34 4.56 -9.91
C ALA A 108 -5.86 5.10 -8.57
N PHE A 109 -6.80 4.41 -7.93
CA PHE A 109 -7.27 4.75 -6.59
C PHE A 109 -6.12 4.80 -5.59
N TYR A 110 -5.29 3.74 -5.52
CA TYR A 110 -4.20 3.69 -4.56
C TYR A 110 -3.13 4.76 -4.83
N ARG A 111 -2.76 4.98 -6.10
CA ARG A 111 -1.83 6.06 -6.47
C ARG A 111 -2.35 7.45 -6.10
N ASN A 112 -3.64 7.70 -6.23
CA ASN A 112 -4.25 8.96 -5.82
C ASN A 112 -4.21 9.14 -4.28
N GLU A 113 -4.43 8.08 -3.51
CA GLU A 113 -4.29 8.14 -2.05
C GLU A 113 -2.84 8.37 -1.64
N ILE A 114 -1.88 7.68 -2.27
CA ILE A 114 -0.44 7.90 -2.04
C ILE A 114 -0.08 9.37 -2.29
N ALA A 115 -0.49 9.94 -3.43
CA ALA A 115 -0.18 11.33 -3.75
C ALA A 115 -0.77 12.32 -2.74
N ALA A 116 -2.03 12.10 -2.31
CA ALA A 116 -2.67 12.93 -1.30
C ALA A 116 -1.97 12.81 0.08
N CYS A 117 -1.55 11.60 0.46
CA CYS A 117 -0.82 11.36 1.69
C CYS A 117 0.59 11.96 1.65
N ASP A 118 1.28 11.86 0.51
CA ASP A 118 2.61 12.43 0.33
C ASP A 118 2.59 13.95 0.44
N ALA A 119 1.57 14.62 -0.06
CA ALA A 119 1.41 16.07 0.12
C ALA A 119 1.34 16.47 1.62
N VAL A 120 0.69 15.66 2.45
CA VAL A 120 0.65 15.87 3.91
C VAL A 120 2.03 15.62 4.55
N LEU A 121 2.69 14.53 4.15
CA LEU A 121 3.99 14.14 4.70
C LEU A 121 5.10 15.12 4.29
N ASP A 122 5.03 15.71 3.08
CA ASP A 122 6.00 16.68 2.58
C ASP A 122 5.89 18.03 3.32
N ALA A 123 4.70 18.36 3.82
CA ALA A 123 4.49 19.55 4.64
C ALA A 123 4.97 19.37 6.10
N ALA A 124 5.23 18.15 6.55
CA ALA A 124 5.65 17.86 7.91
C ALA A 124 7.15 18.16 8.11
N THR A 125 7.48 18.92 9.14
CA THR A 125 8.86 19.32 9.47
C THR A 125 9.53 18.40 10.49
N SER A 126 8.77 17.54 11.16
CA SER A 126 9.24 16.60 12.19
C SER A 126 8.31 15.41 12.34
N TYR A 127 8.86 14.26 12.68
CA TYR A 127 8.07 13.08 13.05
C TYR A 127 7.45 13.15 14.45
N ASP A 128 7.85 14.12 15.26
CA ASP A 128 7.33 14.31 16.63
C ASP A 128 6.04 15.16 16.67
N ILE A 129 5.57 15.65 15.51
CA ILE A 129 4.31 16.38 15.42
C ILE A 129 3.16 15.47 15.88
N PRO A 130 2.36 15.92 16.88
CA PRO A 130 1.21 15.16 17.31
C PRO A 130 0.10 15.15 16.26
N SER A 131 -0.71 14.09 16.24
CA SER A 131 -1.91 14.01 15.38
C SER A 131 -2.93 15.07 15.76
N ALA A 132 -3.65 15.59 14.77
CA ALA A 132 -4.72 16.57 14.96
C ALA A 132 -6.01 15.92 15.54
N ALA A 133 -6.20 14.61 15.37
CA ALA A 133 -7.41 13.93 15.82
C ALA A 133 -7.35 13.64 17.35
N PRO A 134 -8.25 14.24 18.16
CA PRO A 134 -8.20 14.07 19.61
C PRO A 134 -8.57 12.66 20.09
N ILE A 135 -9.30 11.91 19.28
CA ILE A 135 -9.78 10.55 19.62
C ILE A 135 -8.62 9.53 19.58
N ARG A 136 -7.55 9.83 18.87
CA ARG A 136 -6.37 8.96 18.74
C ARG A 136 -5.09 9.77 18.86
N PRO A 137 -4.74 10.22 20.07
CA PRO A 137 -3.53 10.98 20.28
C PRO A 137 -2.30 10.09 19.97
N THR A 138 -1.56 10.48 18.95
CA THR A 138 -0.35 9.80 18.50
C THR A 138 0.60 10.81 17.84
N THR A 139 1.74 10.38 17.34
CA THR A 139 2.66 11.22 16.57
C THR A 139 2.76 10.76 15.13
N LEU A 140 3.25 11.61 14.24
CA LEU A 140 3.53 11.23 12.87
C LEU A 140 4.51 10.06 12.81
N ARG A 141 5.51 10.02 13.70
CA ARG A 141 6.46 8.91 13.83
C ARG A 141 5.75 7.58 13.97
N TRP A 142 4.85 7.48 14.95
CA TRP A 142 4.10 6.24 15.17
C TRP A 142 3.27 5.85 13.94
N ILE A 143 2.61 6.82 13.30
CA ILE A 143 1.78 6.58 12.12
C ILE A 143 2.61 6.04 10.94
N VAL A 144 3.75 6.65 10.65
CA VAL A 144 4.60 6.21 9.52
C VAL A 144 5.15 4.80 9.76
N PHE A 145 5.63 4.50 10.97
CA PHE A 145 6.11 3.16 11.29
C PHE A 145 5.00 2.12 11.31
N HIS A 146 3.80 2.50 11.78
CA HIS A 146 2.63 1.62 11.70
C HIS A 146 2.25 1.32 10.24
N LEU A 147 2.27 2.31 9.35
CA LEU A 147 1.99 2.09 7.93
C LEU A 147 3.06 1.24 7.24
N ILE A 148 4.34 1.40 7.59
CA ILE A 148 5.41 0.52 7.08
C ILE A 148 5.11 -0.94 7.50
N GLU A 149 4.78 -1.17 8.77
CA GLU A 149 4.44 -2.51 9.29
C GLU A 149 3.18 -3.07 8.61
N GLU A 150 2.13 -2.28 8.48
CA GLU A 150 0.86 -2.65 7.89
C GLU A 150 1.02 -3.04 6.42
N ILE A 151 1.68 -2.20 5.62
CA ILE A 151 1.89 -2.48 4.20
C ILE A 151 2.81 -3.70 4.02
N ALA A 152 3.90 -3.80 4.80
CA ALA A 152 4.81 -4.94 4.72
C ALA A 152 4.10 -6.28 5.01
N ARG A 153 3.23 -6.31 6.03
CA ARG A 153 2.41 -7.49 6.35
C ARG A 153 1.49 -7.87 5.19
N HIS A 154 0.83 -6.88 4.61
CA HIS A 154 -0.08 -7.09 3.49
C HIS A 154 0.65 -7.47 2.20
N VAL A 155 1.82 -6.91 1.92
CA VAL A 155 2.67 -7.34 0.78
C VAL A 155 3.08 -8.81 0.94
N GLY A 156 3.43 -9.26 2.15
CA GLY A 156 3.69 -10.68 2.40
C GLY A 156 2.48 -11.58 2.15
N HIS A 157 1.25 -11.14 2.49
CA HIS A 157 0.03 -11.86 2.12
C HIS A 157 -0.18 -11.89 0.60
N MET A 158 0.12 -10.79 -0.08
CA MET A 158 0.02 -10.68 -1.54
C MET A 158 1.05 -11.59 -2.23
N ASP A 159 2.26 -11.76 -1.68
CA ASP A 159 3.26 -12.69 -2.20
C ASP A 159 2.69 -14.10 -2.28
N ILE A 160 2.15 -14.59 -1.17
CA ILE A 160 1.56 -15.94 -1.09
C ILE A 160 0.35 -16.05 -2.04
N THR A 161 -0.53 -15.05 -2.06
CA THR A 161 -1.73 -15.05 -2.92
C THR A 161 -1.33 -15.07 -4.40
N ARG A 162 -0.32 -14.29 -4.79
CA ARG A 162 0.18 -14.25 -6.17
C ARG A 162 0.83 -15.55 -6.59
N GLU A 163 1.64 -16.15 -5.71
CA GLU A 163 2.27 -17.45 -5.98
C GLU A 163 1.22 -18.54 -6.17
N LEU A 164 0.15 -18.55 -5.38
CA LEU A 164 -0.96 -19.50 -5.52
C LEU A 164 -1.80 -19.26 -6.78
N LEU A 165 -1.92 -18.02 -7.23
CA LEU A 165 -2.71 -17.65 -8.40
C LEU A 165 -1.99 -18.05 -9.72
N ASP A 166 -0.73 -17.70 -9.88
CA ASP A 166 -0.02 -17.82 -11.16
C ASP A 166 1.45 -18.27 -11.05
N GLY A 167 1.91 -18.64 -9.85
CA GLY A 167 3.27 -19.10 -9.61
C GLY A 167 4.34 -18.01 -9.54
N ARG A 168 3.97 -16.73 -9.62
CA ARG A 168 4.93 -15.62 -9.47
C ARG A 168 5.34 -15.48 -8.02
N THR A 169 6.65 -15.65 -7.75
CA THR A 169 7.21 -15.42 -6.43
C THR A 169 7.53 -13.95 -6.20
N GLY A 170 7.35 -13.49 -4.96
CA GLY A 170 7.63 -12.13 -4.55
C GLY A 170 9.14 -11.79 -4.51
N ARG A 171 9.46 -10.56 -4.79
CA ARG A 171 10.70 -9.88 -4.38
C ARG A 171 10.37 -8.47 -3.98
#